data_20fbfe548c6494cb4aa3f070e4686a4d
#
_entry.id   20fbfe548c6494cb4aa3f070e4686a4d
#
_cell.length_a   1.000
_cell.length_b   1.000
_cell.length_c   1.000
_cell.angle_alpha   90.00
_cell.angle_beta   90.00
_cell.angle_gamma   90.00
#
_symmetry.space_group_name_H-M   'P 1'
#
loop_
_entity.id
_entity.type
_entity.pdbx_description
1 polymer ?
#
loop_
_entity_poly.entity_id
_entity_poly.type
_entity_poly.pdbx_seq_one_letter_code
_entity_poly.pdbx_strand_id
1 'polypeptide(L)'
;MSDRLPLSERSMNNTGATSQFHLFRQRRFLPFFITQFLGALNDNLFKNALLVIVVTTAAGQSDSATNFTTNLAAGLFILPFFLFSTIAGQLADALDKAMLMRRVKTAEICIMLIGGYALITLQTNLMLLVLFLLGTQSAFFGPAKYSLIPQHLSSDELLAGNAQVSMGTFGSILLGTLIGGWMVTLENGPLQLSGLIVLVAFIGWSSSTQIPKAPPEVLNQKVRLNPLKETRNNFALARENRTLFFCILAISWFWLYGSCFLTQVPNYTVTVLNGHPRLISILLAAFIIGVASGSLLCHRLSRGVVEPGIVP
;
A
#
# COMPACT_ATOMS: atom_id res chain seq x y z
N MET A 1 34.47 3.86 50.05
CA MET A 1 34.67 3.11 48.81
C MET A 1 33.28 2.82 48.26
N SER A 2 32.78 3.63 47.36
CA SER A 2 31.45 3.46 46.74
C SER A 2 31.67 3.12 45.26
N ASP A 3 31.39 1.85 44.94
CA ASP A 3 31.37 1.37 43.55
C ASP A 3 30.32 2.09 42.74
N ARG A 4 30.75 3.05 41.90
CA ARG A 4 29.93 3.59 40.84
C ARG A 4 30.19 2.80 39.58
N LEU A 5 29.27 1.90 39.25
CA LEU A 5 29.24 1.22 37.95
C LEU A 5 29.21 2.26 36.82
N PRO A 6 29.92 2.03 35.70
CA PRO A 6 29.97 2.96 34.58
C PRO A 6 28.60 3.10 33.93
N LEU A 7 28.27 4.35 33.46
CA LEU A 7 27.00 4.72 32.89
C LEU A 7 26.59 3.91 31.64
N SER A 8 27.54 3.20 31.02
CA SER A 8 27.31 2.30 29.90
C SER A 8 26.52 1.02 30.23
N GLU A 9 26.58 0.54 31.48
CA GLU A 9 25.86 -0.67 31.88
C GLU A 9 24.45 -0.40 32.41
N ARG A 10 24.11 0.87 32.73
CA ARG A 10 22.74 1.23 33.15
C ARG A 10 21.72 1.30 32.02
N SER A 11 22.17 1.45 30.77
CA SER A 11 21.26 1.55 29.62
C SER A 11 20.83 0.19 29.02
N MET A 12 21.52 -0.89 29.39
CA MET A 12 21.25 -2.23 28.83
C MET A 12 20.17 -3.06 29.54
N ASN A 13 19.74 -2.64 30.74
CA ASN A 13 18.90 -3.51 31.58
C ASN A 13 17.42 -3.15 31.65
N ASN A 14 16.89 -2.31 30.76
CA ASN A 14 15.46 -1.97 30.80
C ASN A 14 14.75 -1.97 29.43
N THR A 15 15.22 -2.75 28.46
CA THR A 15 14.43 -3.12 27.29
C THR A 15 13.68 -4.41 27.59
N GLY A 16 12.69 -4.34 28.45
CA GLY A 16 11.58 -5.29 28.41
C GLY A 16 11.04 -5.22 26.98
N ALA A 17 11.22 -6.31 26.22
CA ALA A 17 10.77 -6.42 24.84
C ALA A 17 9.25 -6.18 24.81
N THR A 18 8.86 -4.91 24.71
CA THR A 18 7.46 -4.56 24.49
C THR A 18 7.07 -5.21 23.18
N SER A 19 6.10 -6.10 23.24
CA SER A 19 5.63 -6.82 22.06
C SER A 19 5.41 -5.82 20.94
N GLN A 20 5.99 -6.06 19.74
CA GLN A 20 5.80 -5.20 18.56
C GLN A 20 4.31 -4.91 18.29
N PHE A 21 3.40 -5.78 18.75
CA PHE A 21 1.95 -5.61 18.66
C PHE A 21 1.35 -4.62 19.66
N HIS A 22 2.13 -4.06 20.57
CA HIS A 22 1.69 -3.02 21.51
C HIS A 22 1.17 -1.78 20.78
N LEU A 23 1.70 -1.46 19.59
CA LEU A 23 1.27 -0.33 18.77
C LEU A 23 -0.22 -0.40 18.39
N PHE A 24 -0.80 -1.59 18.23
CA PHE A 24 -2.24 -1.73 17.93
C PHE A 24 -3.17 -1.33 19.07
N ARG A 25 -2.64 -1.15 20.28
CA ARG A 25 -3.40 -0.62 21.42
C ARG A 25 -3.31 0.90 21.54
N GLN A 26 -2.51 1.55 20.70
CA GLN A 26 -2.27 2.98 20.78
C GLN A 26 -3.17 3.75 19.82
N ARG A 27 -3.86 4.79 20.35
CA ARG A 27 -4.73 5.67 19.57
C ARG A 27 -3.99 6.41 18.44
N ARG A 28 -2.67 6.61 18.57
CA ARG A 28 -1.85 7.27 17.55
C ARG A 28 -1.53 6.35 16.35
N PHE A 29 -1.66 5.01 16.48
CA PHE A 29 -1.29 4.06 15.45
C PHE A 29 -2.48 3.27 14.89
N LEU A 30 -3.37 2.74 15.74
CA LEU A 30 -4.44 1.84 15.32
C LEU A 30 -5.38 2.45 14.25
N PRO A 31 -5.92 3.69 14.41
CA PRO A 31 -6.78 4.29 13.40
C PRO A 31 -6.07 4.47 12.05
N PHE A 32 -4.81 4.86 12.08
CA PHE A 32 -3.97 4.97 10.90
C PHE A 32 -3.79 3.60 10.22
N PHE A 33 -3.46 2.56 11.00
CA PHE A 33 -3.29 1.21 10.49
C PHE A 33 -4.57 0.68 9.83
N ILE A 34 -5.73 0.83 10.48
CA ILE A 34 -7.03 0.43 9.91
C ILE A 34 -7.31 1.19 8.62
N THR A 35 -7.08 2.50 8.60
CA THR A 35 -7.29 3.35 7.43
C THR A 35 -6.48 2.89 6.23
N GLN A 36 -5.18 2.63 6.40
CA GLN A 36 -4.30 2.18 5.33
C GLN A 36 -4.60 0.74 4.90
N PHE A 37 -4.93 -0.15 5.84
CA PHE A 37 -5.28 -1.54 5.56
C PHE A 37 -6.56 -1.60 4.70
N LEU A 38 -7.62 -0.93 5.13
CA LEU A 38 -8.90 -0.92 4.41
C LEU A 38 -8.80 -0.22 3.05
N GLY A 39 -7.95 0.80 2.90
CA GLY A 39 -7.69 1.41 1.59
C GLY A 39 -7.04 0.44 0.62
N ALA A 40 -5.94 -0.21 1.04
CA ALA A 40 -5.27 -1.19 0.19
C ALA A 40 -6.15 -2.42 -0.09
N LEU A 41 -6.98 -2.84 0.87
CA LEU A 41 -7.98 -3.88 0.68
C LEU A 41 -8.97 -3.50 -0.42
N ASN A 42 -9.52 -2.29 -0.35
CA ASN A 42 -10.53 -1.78 -1.26
C ASN A 42 -10.01 -1.65 -2.70
N ASP A 43 -8.79 -1.11 -2.86
CA ASP A 43 -8.11 -1.04 -4.16
C ASP A 43 -7.99 -2.43 -4.81
N ASN A 44 -7.66 -3.45 -4.02
CA ASN A 44 -7.47 -4.81 -4.54
C ASN A 44 -8.78 -5.59 -4.70
N LEU A 45 -9.80 -5.33 -3.89
CA LEU A 45 -11.16 -5.84 -4.11
C LEU A 45 -11.65 -5.42 -5.50
N PHE A 46 -11.61 -4.12 -5.79
CA PHE A 46 -12.11 -3.58 -7.05
C PHE A 46 -11.25 -4.00 -8.24
N LYS A 47 -9.91 -3.88 -8.13
CA LYS A 47 -8.97 -4.25 -9.20
C LYS A 47 -9.14 -5.71 -9.64
N ASN A 48 -9.20 -6.64 -8.69
CA ASN A 48 -9.29 -8.06 -9.03
C ASN A 48 -10.69 -8.45 -9.53
N ALA A 49 -11.75 -7.81 -9.03
CA ALA A 49 -13.08 -7.97 -9.60
C ALA A 49 -13.13 -7.52 -11.08
N LEU A 50 -12.57 -6.34 -11.37
CA LEU A 50 -12.46 -5.86 -12.75
C LEU A 50 -11.72 -6.88 -13.65
N LEU A 51 -10.56 -7.39 -13.20
CA LEU A 51 -9.79 -8.36 -13.98
C LEU A 51 -10.58 -9.63 -14.26
N VAL A 52 -11.30 -10.15 -13.27
CA VAL A 52 -12.16 -11.34 -13.45
C VAL A 52 -13.31 -11.03 -14.42
N ILE A 53 -14.00 -9.89 -14.27
CA ILE A 53 -15.07 -9.48 -15.18
C ILE A 53 -14.54 -9.38 -16.62
N VAL A 54 -13.40 -8.71 -16.83
CA VAL A 54 -12.79 -8.56 -18.16
C VAL A 54 -12.50 -9.94 -18.79
N VAL A 55 -11.92 -10.85 -18.03
CA VAL A 55 -11.60 -12.20 -18.53
C VAL A 55 -12.86 -13.03 -18.82
N THR A 56 -13.88 -12.94 -17.96
CA THR A 56 -15.11 -13.74 -18.11
C THR A 56 -16.05 -13.18 -19.18
N THR A 57 -16.10 -11.86 -19.36
CA THR A 57 -16.92 -11.24 -20.42
C THR A 57 -16.24 -11.27 -21.79
N ALA A 58 -14.94 -11.49 -21.83
CA ALA A 58 -14.18 -11.66 -23.07
C ALA A 58 -14.33 -13.08 -23.68
N ALA A 59 -15.12 -13.95 -23.08
CA ALA A 59 -15.42 -15.29 -23.65
C ALA A 59 -16.06 -15.09 -25.04
N GLY A 60 -15.27 -15.36 -26.10
CA GLY A 60 -15.63 -15.12 -27.50
C GLY A 60 -14.94 -13.93 -28.17
N GLN A 61 -14.16 -13.13 -27.45
CA GLN A 61 -13.25 -12.13 -28.01
C GLN A 61 -11.86 -12.73 -28.27
N SER A 62 -11.04 -12.01 -29.06
CA SER A 62 -9.66 -12.46 -29.27
C SER A 62 -8.84 -12.33 -27.97
N ASP A 63 -7.94 -13.30 -27.71
CA ASP A 63 -7.00 -13.28 -26.59
C ASP A 63 -6.20 -11.96 -26.54
N SER A 64 -5.92 -11.38 -27.70
CA SER A 64 -5.24 -10.08 -27.82
C SER A 64 -6.01 -8.93 -27.19
N ALA A 65 -7.33 -8.85 -27.36
CA ALA A 65 -8.15 -7.79 -26.79
C ALA A 65 -8.26 -7.90 -25.26
N THR A 66 -8.40 -9.13 -24.77
CA THR A 66 -8.44 -9.40 -23.31
C THR A 66 -7.11 -9.05 -22.64
N ASN A 67 -5.99 -9.45 -23.24
CA ASN A 67 -4.65 -9.14 -22.77
C ASN A 67 -4.37 -7.64 -22.80
N PHE A 68 -4.81 -6.94 -23.86
CA PHE A 68 -4.70 -5.48 -23.93
C PHE A 68 -5.46 -4.78 -22.80
N THR A 69 -6.70 -5.15 -22.55
CA THR A 69 -7.53 -4.54 -21.48
C THR A 69 -6.95 -4.82 -20.08
N THR A 70 -6.45 -6.03 -19.85
CA THR A 70 -5.80 -6.42 -18.58
C THR A 70 -4.52 -5.59 -18.33
N ASN A 71 -3.67 -5.45 -19.35
CA ASN A 71 -2.46 -4.64 -19.26
C ASN A 71 -2.77 -3.15 -19.13
N LEU A 72 -3.79 -2.67 -19.82
CA LEU A 72 -4.29 -1.30 -19.70
C LEU A 72 -4.79 -1.02 -18.28
N ALA A 73 -5.53 -1.95 -17.68
CA ALA A 73 -5.97 -1.83 -16.28
C ALA A 73 -4.79 -1.70 -15.31
N ALA A 74 -3.76 -2.54 -15.46
CA ALA A 74 -2.55 -2.44 -14.65
C ALA A 74 -1.83 -1.10 -14.86
N GLY A 75 -1.69 -0.65 -16.10
CA GLY A 75 -1.08 0.63 -16.46
C GLY A 75 -1.85 1.83 -15.88
N LEU A 76 -3.18 1.82 -16.01
CA LEU A 76 -4.06 2.89 -15.49
C LEU A 76 -3.99 3.03 -13.96
N PHE A 77 -3.81 1.94 -13.24
CA PHE A 77 -3.64 2.00 -11.78
C PHE A 77 -2.29 2.59 -11.38
N ILE A 78 -1.22 2.31 -12.14
CA ILE A 78 0.14 2.76 -11.83
C ILE A 78 0.41 4.18 -12.35
N LEU A 79 -0.18 4.57 -13.48
CA LEU A 79 0.06 5.85 -14.14
C LEU A 79 -0.09 7.08 -13.21
N PRO A 80 -1.12 7.17 -12.33
CA PRO A 80 -1.24 8.27 -11.39
C PRO A 80 -0.06 8.46 -10.45
N PHE A 81 0.62 7.39 -10.05
CA PHE A 81 1.82 7.50 -9.21
C PHE A 81 2.93 8.25 -9.94
N PHE A 82 3.09 8.03 -11.23
CA PHE A 82 4.02 8.78 -12.06
C PHE A 82 3.62 10.25 -12.19
N LEU A 83 2.35 10.52 -12.42
CA LEU A 83 1.83 11.87 -12.69
C LEU A 83 1.79 12.73 -11.44
N PHE A 84 1.41 12.16 -10.30
CA PHE A 84 1.01 12.93 -9.11
C PHE A 84 1.93 12.76 -7.90
N SER A 85 2.86 11.80 -7.86
CA SER A 85 3.68 11.52 -6.67
C SER A 85 4.45 12.74 -6.16
N THR A 86 5.02 13.54 -7.06
CA THR A 86 5.76 14.76 -6.69
C THR A 86 4.86 15.83 -6.07
N ILE A 87 3.64 16.01 -6.63
CA ILE A 87 2.67 16.95 -6.10
C ILE A 87 2.11 16.43 -4.76
N ALA A 88 1.83 15.14 -4.70
CA ALA A 88 1.35 14.48 -3.49
C ALA A 88 2.36 14.57 -2.34
N GLY A 89 3.66 14.40 -2.63
CA GLY A 89 4.73 14.61 -1.65
C GLY A 89 4.75 16.04 -1.11
N GLN A 90 4.74 17.04 -1.99
CA GLN A 90 4.69 18.45 -1.56
C GLN A 90 3.45 18.78 -0.73
N LEU A 91 2.29 18.20 -1.07
CA LEU A 91 1.06 18.39 -0.28
C LEU A 91 1.15 17.70 1.09
N ALA A 92 1.80 16.54 1.17
CA ALA A 92 2.03 15.86 2.45
C ALA A 92 2.96 16.65 3.38
N ASP A 93 3.92 17.40 2.81
CA ASP A 93 4.82 18.26 3.57
C ASP A 93 4.16 19.59 3.98
N ALA A 94 3.30 20.16 3.11
CA ALA A 94 2.68 21.45 3.29
C ALA A 94 1.39 21.43 4.14
N LEU A 95 0.73 20.29 4.26
CA LEU A 95 -0.57 20.15 4.96
C LEU A 95 -0.45 19.27 6.19
N ASP A 96 -1.43 19.39 7.09
CA ASP A 96 -1.63 18.38 8.14
C ASP A 96 -1.92 17.02 7.50
N LYS A 97 -1.08 16.03 7.78
CA LYS A 97 -1.10 14.72 7.15
C LYS A 97 -2.37 13.93 7.46
N ALA A 98 -2.90 14.09 8.70
CA ALA A 98 -4.17 13.47 9.08
C ALA A 98 -5.35 14.11 8.33
N MET A 99 -5.31 15.42 8.10
CA MET A 99 -6.32 16.11 7.29
C MET A 99 -6.24 15.68 5.83
N LEU A 100 -5.04 15.55 5.26
CA LEU A 100 -4.85 15.09 3.88
C LEU A 100 -5.40 13.67 3.71
N MET A 101 -5.09 12.76 4.64
CA MET A 101 -5.62 11.39 4.63
C MET A 101 -7.14 11.35 4.69
N ARG A 102 -7.78 12.18 5.54
CA ARG A 102 -9.26 12.28 5.60
C ARG A 102 -9.87 12.71 4.28
N ARG A 103 -9.28 13.73 3.63
CA ARG A 103 -9.75 14.22 2.31
C ARG A 103 -9.62 13.13 1.24
N VAL A 104 -8.49 12.43 1.22
CA VAL A 104 -8.26 11.30 0.29
C VAL A 104 -9.29 10.19 0.55
N LYS A 105 -9.59 9.86 1.81
CA LYS A 105 -10.61 8.88 2.16
C LYS A 105 -12.04 9.34 1.84
N THR A 106 -12.32 10.62 1.92
CA THR A 106 -13.62 11.18 1.44
C THR A 106 -13.74 11.01 -0.06
N ALA A 107 -12.68 11.29 -0.82
CA ALA A 107 -12.67 11.04 -2.27
C ALA A 107 -12.85 9.55 -2.61
N GLU A 108 -12.23 8.65 -1.83
CA GLU A 108 -12.40 7.20 -2.00
C GLU A 108 -13.86 6.76 -1.89
N ILE A 109 -14.65 7.32 -0.96
CA ILE A 109 -16.09 7.02 -0.86
C ILE A 109 -16.80 7.36 -2.19
N CYS A 110 -16.55 8.56 -2.73
CA CYS A 110 -17.15 8.97 -4.00
C CYS A 110 -16.71 8.05 -5.15
N ILE A 111 -15.43 7.70 -5.21
CA ILE A 111 -14.88 6.79 -6.21
C ILE A 111 -15.53 5.41 -6.09
N MET A 112 -15.72 4.89 -4.87
CA MET A 112 -16.33 3.58 -4.64
C MET A 112 -17.83 3.54 -4.92
N LEU A 113 -18.54 4.65 -4.76
CA LEU A 113 -19.94 4.77 -5.22
C LEU A 113 -20.04 4.63 -6.75
N ILE A 114 -19.15 5.34 -7.48
CA ILE A 114 -19.07 5.22 -8.94
C ILE A 114 -18.61 3.80 -9.32
N GLY A 115 -17.65 3.23 -8.59
CA GLY A 115 -17.16 1.88 -8.78
C GLY A 115 -18.22 0.81 -8.55
N GLY A 116 -19.05 0.98 -7.51
CA GLY A 116 -20.18 0.11 -7.26
C GLY A 116 -21.21 0.14 -8.40
N TYR A 117 -21.54 1.31 -8.90
CA TYR A 117 -22.38 1.45 -10.07
C TYR A 117 -21.76 0.78 -11.31
N ALA A 118 -20.46 0.98 -11.54
CA ALA A 118 -19.74 0.38 -12.66
C ALA A 118 -19.72 -1.15 -12.61
N LEU A 119 -19.60 -1.74 -11.40
CA LEU A 119 -19.66 -3.19 -11.19
C LEU A 119 -21.05 -3.73 -11.49
N ILE A 120 -22.11 -3.10 -10.98
CA ILE A 120 -23.50 -3.53 -11.20
C ILE A 120 -23.86 -3.48 -12.68
N THR A 121 -23.43 -2.42 -13.38
CA THR A 121 -23.75 -2.22 -14.79
C THR A 121 -22.77 -2.90 -15.76
N LEU A 122 -21.71 -3.56 -15.22
CA LEU A 122 -20.65 -4.23 -15.97
C LEU A 122 -19.98 -3.34 -17.05
N GLN A 123 -19.94 -2.01 -16.82
CA GLN A 123 -19.36 -1.06 -17.75
C GLN A 123 -17.83 -1.03 -17.64
N THR A 124 -17.12 -1.81 -18.44
CA THR A 124 -15.66 -1.93 -18.40
C THR A 124 -14.93 -0.59 -18.49
N ASN A 125 -15.36 0.33 -19.39
CA ASN A 125 -14.73 1.64 -19.52
C ASN A 125 -14.85 2.49 -18.24
N LEU A 126 -16.02 2.44 -17.59
CA LEU A 126 -16.22 3.12 -16.32
C LEU A 126 -15.39 2.48 -15.20
N MET A 127 -15.29 1.15 -15.19
CA MET A 127 -14.41 0.45 -14.23
C MET A 127 -12.92 0.80 -14.43
N LEU A 128 -12.46 0.96 -15.67
CA LEU A 128 -11.09 1.42 -15.96
C LEU A 128 -10.86 2.86 -15.48
N LEU A 129 -11.84 3.76 -15.65
CA LEU A 129 -11.79 5.11 -15.11
C LEU A 129 -11.71 5.09 -13.57
N VAL A 130 -12.55 4.30 -12.92
CA VAL A 130 -12.52 4.12 -11.46
C VAL A 130 -11.14 3.61 -10.99
N LEU A 131 -10.56 2.67 -11.73
CA LEU A 131 -9.23 2.15 -11.40
C LEU A 131 -8.14 3.24 -11.49
N PHE A 132 -8.20 4.13 -12.49
CA PHE A 132 -7.32 5.30 -12.58
C PHE A 132 -7.53 6.26 -11.39
N LEU A 133 -8.79 6.51 -11.00
CA LEU A 133 -9.11 7.36 -9.85
C LEU A 133 -8.63 6.73 -8.53
N LEU A 134 -8.70 5.39 -8.38
CA LEU A 134 -8.14 4.67 -7.24
C LEU A 134 -6.62 4.80 -7.19
N GLY A 135 -5.94 4.62 -8.32
CA GLY A 135 -4.51 4.87 -8.42
C GLY A 135 -4.15 6.31 -8.03
N THR A 136 -4.99 7.28 -8.43
CA THR A 136 -4.80 8.70 -8.10
C THR A 136 -4.91 8.92 -6.59
N GLN A 137 -5.97 8.45 -5.94
CA GLN A 137 -6.13 8.60 -4.49
C GLN A 137 -5.00 7.91 -3.73
N SER A 138 -4.57 6.73 -4.18
CA SER A 138 -3.46 6.00 -3.57
C SER A 138 -2.11 6.70 -3.74
N ALA A 139 -1.89 7.40 -4.88
CA ALA A 139 -0.70 8.23 -5.09
C ALA A 139 -0.63 9.42 -4.12
N PHE A 140 -1.76 10.01 -3.72
CA PHE A 140 -1.82 11.06 -2.69
C PHE A 140 -1.72 10.49 -1.27
N PHE A 141 -2.26 9.30 -1.02
CA PHE A 141 -2.21 8.66 0.29
C PHE A 141 -0.81 8.20 0.66
N GLY A 142 -0.02 7.70 -0.30
CA GLY A 142 1.30 7.12 -0.07
C GLY A 142 2.28 8.03 0.66
N PRO A 143 2.61 9.22 0.17
CA PRO A 143 3.52 10.16 0.85
C PRO A 143 3.01 10.55 2.23
N ALA A 144 1.71 10.84 2.39
CA ALA A 144 1.12 11.18 3.68
C ALA A 144 1.27 10.04 4.70
N LYS A 145 1.09 8.78 4.26
CA LYS A 145 1.27 7.57 5.07
C LYS A 145 2.69 7.48 5.64
N TYR A 146 3.71 7.60 4.80
CA TYR A 146 5.10 7.43 5.23
C TYR A 146 5.65 8.64 6.01
N SER A 147 5.15 9.85 5.75
CA SER A 147 5.50 11.05 6.52
C SER A 147 4.83 11.10 7.90
N LEU A 148 3.65 10.47 8.07
CA LEU A 148 2.94 10.43 9.34
C LEU A 148 3.61 9.50 10.35
N ILE A 149 4.19 8.38 9.91
CA ILE A 149 4.80 7.36 10.78
C ILE A 149 5.84 7.98 11.73
N PRO A 150 6.87 8.72 11.26
CA PRO A 150 7.89 9.28 12.14
C PRO A 150 7.37 10.42 13.04
N GLN A 151 6.21 11.02 12.76
CA GLN A 151 5.60 12.01 13.64
C GLN A 151 4.80 11.40 14.78
N HIS A 152 4.31 10.17 14.59
CA HIS A 152 3.47 9.50 15.59
C HIS A 152 4.21 8.42 16.39
N LEU A 153 5.34 7.92 15.90
CA LEU A 153 6.13 6.87 16.54
C LEU A 153 7.48 7.40 16.97
N SER A 154 7.98 6.91 18.10
CA SER A 154 9.35 7.16 18.55
C SER A 154 10.36 6.41 17.67
N SER A 155 11.63 6.80 17.72
CA SER A 155 12.70 6.20 16.92
C SER A 155 12.79 4.68 17.09
N ASP A 156 12.58 4.18 18.31
CA ASP A 156 12.63 2.75 18.67
C ASP A 156 11.38 1.98 18.19
N GLU A 157 10.27 2.69 17.91
CA GLU A 157 9.02 2.10 17.40
C GLU A 157 8.95 2.09 15.88
N LEU A 158 9.78 2.89 15.20
CA LEU A 158 9.71 3.04 13.73
C LEU A 158 9.86 1.72 12.98
N LEU A 159 10.79 0.88 13.41
CA LEU A 159 11.02 -0.41 12.76
C LEU A 159 9.80 -1.34 12.91
N ALA A 160 9.25 -1.42 14.13
CA ALA A 160 8.04 -2.20 14.40
C ALA A 160 6.81 -1.64 13.66
N GLY A 161 6.64 -0.31 13.64
CA GLY A 161 5.56 0.36 12.93
C GLY A 161 5.61 0.13 11.43
N ASN A 162 6.77 0.27 10.79
CA ASN A 162 6.96 0.00 9.38
C ASN A 162 6.71 -1.49 9.02
N ALA A 163 7.18 -2.42 9.88
CA ALA A 163 6.93 -3.85 9.70
C ALA A 163 5.43 -4.17 9.72
N GLN A 164 4.69 -3.59 10.67
CA GLN A 164 3.24 -3.78 10.77
C GLN A 164 2.49 -3.15 9.59
N VAL A 165 2.88 -1.96 9.15
CA VAL A 165 2.30 -1.30 7.97
C VAL A 165 2.54 -2.14 6.71
N SER A 166 3.72 -2.70 6.54
CA SER A 166 4.05 -3.60 5.42
C SER A 166 3.22 -4.89 5.48
N MET A 167 3.17 -5.54 6.65
CA MET A 167 2.33 -6.72 6.87
C MET A 167 0.86 -6.43 6.54
N GLY A 168 0.33 -5.30 7.02
CA GLY A 168 -1.04 -4.87 6.74
C GLY A 168 -1.28 -4.61 5.25
N THR A 169 -0.33 -3.99 4.56
CA THR A 169 -0.42 -3.73 3.12
C THR A 169 -0.46 -5.04 2.32
N PHE A 170 0.48 -5.95 2.55
CA PHE A 170 0.49 -7.23 1.83
C PHE A 170 -0.67 -8.14 2.22
N GLY A 171 -1.07 -8.15 3.51
CA GLY A 171 -2.26 -8.87 3.96
C GLY A 171 -3.54 -8.37 3.28
N SER A 172 -3.71 -7.05 3.15
CA SER A 172 -4.86 -6.46 2.46
C SER A 172 -4.84 -6.71 0.94
N ILE A 173 -3.65 -6.73 0.31
CA ILE A 173 -3.50 -7.12 -1.10
C ILE A 173 -3.98 -8.56 -1.29
N LEU A 174 -3.53 -9.49 -0.45
CA LEU A 174 -3.94 -10.90 -0.54
C LEU A 174 -5.45 -11.06 -0.34
N LEU A 175 -5.99 -10.52 0.75
CA LEU A 175 -7.41 -10.63 1.07
C LEU A 175 -8.26 -9.97 -0.02
N GLY A 176 -7.90 -8.77 -0.48
CA GLY A 176 -8.62 -8.07 -1.55
C GLY A 176 -8.59 -8.83 -2.88
N THR A 177 -7.44 -9.43 -3.21
CA THR A 177 -7.31 -10.27 -4.41
C THR A 177 -8.20 -11.50 -4.35
N LEU A 178 -8.16 -12.23 -3.24
CA LEU A 178 -8.95 -13.46 -3.07
C LEU A 178 -10.45 -13.17 -2.99
N ILE A 179 -10.85 -12.22 -2.14
CA ILE A 179 -12.25 -11.88 -1.92
C ILE A 179 -12.84 -11.22 -3.17
N GLY A 180 -12.18 -10.24 -3.77
CA GLY A 180 -12.65 -9.55 -4.95
C GLY A 180 -12.79 -10.47 -6.16
N GLY A 181 -11.79 -11.31 -6.40
CA GLY A 181 -11.83 -12.29 -7.48
C GLY A 181 -12.88 -13.37 -7.29
N TRP A 182 -13.04 -13.89 -6.07
CA TRP A 182 -14.04 -14.91 -5.78
C TRP A 182 -15.47 -14.35 -5.74
N MET A 183 -15.67 -13.24 -5.01
CA MET A 183 -17.00 -12.72 -4.74
C MET A 183 -17.71 -12.27 -6.02
N VAL A 184 -16.98 -11.72 -7.00
CA VAL A 184 -17.55 -11.26 -8.26
C VAL A 184 -18.11 -12.41 -9.12
N THR A 185 -17.69 -13.65 -8.88
CA THR A 185 -18.18 -14.84 -9.61
C THR A 185 -19.46 -15.45 -9.03
N LEU A 186 -19.95 -14.95 -7.88
CA LEU A 186 -21.19 -15.40 -7.27
C LEU A 186 -22.40 -14.89 -8.09
N GLU A 187 -23.56 -15.52 -7.92
CA GLU A 187 -24.79 -15.22 -8.65
C GLU A 187 -25.17 -13.73 -8.62
N ASN A 188 -25.09 -13.06 -7.44
CA ASN A 188 -25.27 -11.62 -7.29
C ASN A 188 -23.95 -10.92 -6.90
N GLY A 189 -22.83 -11.47 -7.35
CA GLY A 189 -21.50 -11.06 -6.95
C GLY A 189 -21.20 -9.57 -7.19
N PRO A 190 -21.46 -9.00 -8.37
CA PRO A 190 -21.25 -7.57 -8.62
C PRO A 190 -22.02 -6.66 -7.66
N LEU A 191 -23.28 -6.99 -7.33
CA LEU A 191 -24.09 -6.23 -6.38
C LEU A 191 -23.56 -6.34 -4.95
N GLN A 192 -23.24 -7.55 -4.50
CA GLN A 192 -22.70 -7.79 -3.16
C GLN A 192 -21.35 -7.11 -2.99
N LEU A 193 -20.48 -7.21 -3.97
CA LEU A 193 -19.16 -6.58 -3.95
C LEU A 193 -19.27 -5.05 -3.97
N SER A 194 -20.24 -4.50 -4.71
CA SER A 194 -20.53 -3.06 -4.70
C SER A 194 -20.87 -2.55 -3.31
N GLY A 195 -21.71 -3.28 -2.58
CA GLY A 195 -22.01 -2.97 -1.18
C GLY A 195 -20.79 -3.08 -0.28
N LEU A 196 -19.96 -4.11 -0.47
CA LEU A 196 -18.74 -4.33 0.31
C LEU A 196 -17.71 -3.21 0.12
N ILE A 197 -17.39 -2.81 -1.11
CA ILE A 197 -16.39 -1.77 -1.36
C ILE A 197 -16.82 -0.40 -0.81
N VAL A 198 -18.10 -0.06 -0.88
CA VAL A 198 -18.64 1.17 -0.28
C VAL A 198 -18.57 1.10 1.24
N LEU A 199 -18.93 -0.03 1.85
CA LEU A 199 -18.83 -0.25 3.29
C LEU A 199 -17.39 -0.12 3.78
N VAL A 200 -16.45 -0.77 3.10
CA VAL A 200 -15.01 -0.72 3.42
C VAL A 200 -14.48 0.72 3.32
N ALA A 201 -14.87 1.47 2.26
CA ALA A 201 -14.50 2.87 2.12
C ALA A 201 -15.02 3.73 3.27
N PHE A 202 -16.27 3.51 3.68
CA PHE A 202 -16.90 4.25 4.79
C PHE A 202 -16.22 3.95 6.14
N ILE A 203 -15.94 2.68 6.44
CA ILE A 203 -15.20 2.28 7.64
C ILE A 203 -13.79 2.87 7.64
N GLY A 204 -13.09 2.82 6.49
CA GLY A 204 -11.77 3.43 6.31
C GLY A 204 -11.77 4.94 6.53
N TRP A 205 -12.77 5.63 6.00
CA TRP A 205 -12.99 7.06 6.24
C TRP A 205 -13.28 7.36 7.72
N SER A 206 -14.19 6.62 8.34
CA SER A 206 -14.52 6.76 9.77
C SER A 206 -13.29 6.57 10.66
N SER A 207 -12.47 5.56 10.37
CA SER A 207 -11.19 5.35 11.06
C SER A 207 -10.23 6.52 10.86
N SER A 208 -10.16 7.08 9.65
CA SER A 208 -9.28 8.21 9.34
C SER A 208 -9.60 9.47 10.15
N THR A 209 -10.85 9.65 10.56
CA THR A 209 -11.26 10.79 11.41
C THR A 209 -10.66 10.75 12.82
N GLN A 210 -10.27 9.56 13.27
CA GLN A 210 -9.69 9.32 14.59
C GLN A 210 -8.16 9.47 14.61
N ILE A 211 -7.51 9.63 13.44
CA ILE A 211 -6.06 9.85 13.35
C ILE A 211 -5.73 11.18 14.00
N PRO A 212 -4.81 11.23 15.00
CA PRO A 212 -4.38 12.46 15.62
C PRO A 212 -3.77 13.44 14.61
N LYS A 213 -3.78 14.73 14.93
CA LYS A 213 -3.17 15.76 14.08
C LYS A 213 -1.69 15.49 13.85
N ALA A 214 -1.24 15.70 12.62
CA ALA A 214 0.14 15.60 12.19
C ALA A 214 0.50 16.87 11.40
N PRO A 215 0.89 17.94 12.07
CA PRO A 215 1.07 19.27 11.46
C PRO A 215 2.14 19.24 10.35
N PRO A 216 2.10 20.21 9.43
CA PRO A 216 3.10 20.32 8.37
C PRO A 216 4.49 20.53 8.95
N GLU A 217 5.51 19.95 8.32
CA GLU A 217 6.90 20.13 8.73
C GLU A 217 7.44 21.50 8.34
N VAL A 218 6.96 22.04 7.22
CA VAL A 218 7.35 23.36 6.71
C VAL A 218 6.12 24.23 6.58
N LEU A 219 6.06 25.27 7.44
CA LEU A 219 4.99 26.26 7.38
C LEU A 219 5.10 27.09 6.09
N ASN A 220 3.95 27.28 5.40
CA ASN A 220 3.84 28.09 4.18
C ASN A 220 4.62 27.58 2.97
N GLN A 221 4.92 26.30 2.87
CA GLN A 221 5.49 25.72 1.68
C GLN A 221 4.55 25.90 0.47
N LYS A 222 5.05 26.58 -0.57
CA LYS A 222 4.31 26.72 -1.84
C LYS A 222 4.43 25.44 -2.66
N VAL A 223 3.30 24.85 -2.96
CA VAL A 223 3.22 23.69 -3.88
C VAL A 223 3.58 24.15 -5.30
N ARG A 224 4.58 23.54 -5.89
CA ARG A 224 5.02 23.83 -7.25
C ARG A 224 4.40 22.82 -8.21
N LEU A 225 3.66 23.31 -9.19
CA LEU A 225 2.87 22.48 -10.10
C LEU A 225 3.67 21.90 -11.30
N ASN A 226 4.98 22.07 -11.34
CA ASN A 226 5.81 21.50 -12.40
C ASN A 226 6.44 20.17 -11.94
N PRO A 227 5.79 19.01 -12.19
CA PRO A 227 6.23 17.74 -11.66
C PRO A 227 7.60 17.31 -12.21
N LEU A 228 7.91 17.59 -13.48
CA LEU A 228 9.19 17.19 -14.08
C LEU A 228 10.37 17.92 -13.46
N LYS A 229 10.24 19.23 -13.24
CA LYS A 229 11.29 20.03 -12.63
C LYS A 229 11.53 19.62 -11.18
N GLU A 230 10.46 19.40 -10.43
CA GLU A 230 10.56 19.00 -9.02
C GLU A 230 11.07 17.57 -8.87
N THR A 231 10.67 16.64 -9.75
CA THR A 231 11.24 15.27 -9.77
C THR A 231 12.74 15.32 -10.02
N ARG A 232 13.20 16.17 -10.96
CA ARG A 232 14.64 16.35 -11.23
C ARG A 232 15.38 16.95 -10.02
N ASN A 233 14.77 17.92 -9.35
CA ASN A 233 15.34 18.54 -8.15
C ASN A 233 15.44 17.53 -6.99
N ASN A 234 14.38 16.76 -6.76
CA ASN A 234 14.35 15.72 -5.72
C ASN A 234 15.39 14.63 -6.00
N PHE A 235 15.56 14.24 -7.27
CA PHE A 235 16.59 13.29 -7.67
C PHE A 235 18.01 13.83 -7.49
N ALA A 236 18.22 15.11 -7.79
CA ALA A 236 19.51 15.78 -7.55
C ALA A 236 19.83 15.81 -6.04
N LEU A 237 18.85 16.22 -5.21
CA LEU A 237 18.99 16.23 -3.76
C LEU A 237 19.26 14.82 -3.18
N ALA A 238 18.56 13.80 -3.68
CA ALA A 238 18.80 12.42 -3.24
C ALA A 238 20.23 11.95 -3.56
N ARG A 239 20.83 12.42 -4.66
CA ARG A 239 22.21 12.09 -5.04
C ARG A 239 23.27 12.71 -4.14
N GLU A 240 22.97 13.82 -3.48
CA GLU A 240 23.89 14.47 -2.53
C GLU A 240 24.14 13.58 -1.31
N ASN A 241 23.13 12.81 -0.89
CA ASN A 241 23.28 11.83 0.18
C ASN A 241 23.36 10.41 -0.38
N ARG A 242 24.58 9.86 -0.42
CA ARG A 242 24.86 8.54 -0.98
C ARG A 242 24.04 7.42 -0.33
N THR A 243 23.86 7.47 0.99
CA THR A 243 23.09 6.46 1.72
C THR A 243 21.61 6.53 1.31
N LEU A 244 21.03 7.73 1.28
CA LEU A 244 19.64 7.94 0.85
C LEU A 244 19.43 7.45 -0.59
N PHE A 245 20.38 7.77 -1.49
CA PHE A 245 20.30 7.34 -2.88
C PHE A 245 20.28 5.80 -3.04
N PHE A 246 21.17 5.10 -2.32
CA PHE A 246 21.18 3.64 -2.33
C PHE A 246 19.93 3.02 -1.69
N CYS A 247 19.39 3.60 -0.63
CA CYS A 247 18.11 3.16 -0.06
C CYS A 247 16.97 3.28 -1.09
N ILE A 248 16.89 4.40 -1.82
CA ILE A 248 15.89 4.60 -2.88
C ILE A 248 16.05 3.53 -3.97
N LEU A 249 17.27 3.27 -4.42
CA LEU A 249 17.54 2.24 -5.43
C LEU A 249 17.15 0.84 -4.93
N ALA A 250 17.51 0.49 -3.70
CA ALA A 250 17.19 -0.80 -3.11
C ALA A 250 15.67 -1.03 -3.00
N ILE A 251 14.92 -0.02 -2.53
CA ILE A 251 13.45 -0.07 -2.46
C ILE A 251 12.85 -0.17 -3.86
N SER A 252 13.35 0.61 -4.83
CA SER A 252 12.89 0.57 -6.22
C SER A 252 13.13 -0.81 -6.85
N TRP A 253 14.30 -1.40 -6.58
CA TRP A 253 14.63 -2.76 -7.03
C TRP A 253 13.71 -3.81 -6.41
N PHE A 254 13.45 -3.73 -5.11
CA PHE A 254 12.53 -4.61 -4.41
C PHE A 254 11.12 -4.61 -5.03
N TRP A 255 10.59 -3.41 -5.30
CA TRP A 255 9.27 -3.28 -5.92
C TRP A 255 9.25 -3.74 -7.37
N LEU A 256 10.32 -3.46 -8.14
CA LEU A 256 10.45 -3.95 -9.52
C LEU A 256 10.49 -5.47 -9.55
N TYR A 257 11.36 -6.09 -8.74
CA TYR A 257 11.47 -7.54 -8.63
C TYR A 257 10.14 -8.18 -8.21
N GLY A 258 9.52 -7.65 -7.14
CA GLY A 258 8.25 -8.14 -6.65
C GLY A 258 7.12 -8.06 -7.68
N SER A 259 7.03 -6.95 -8.43
CA SER A 259 6.02 -6.78 -9.47
C SER A 259 6.25 -7.75 -10.66
N CYS A 260 7.49 -7.91 -11.11
CA CYS A 260 7.84 -8.88 -12.15
C CYS A 260 7.49 -10.30 -11.72
N PHE A 261 7.86 -10.67 -10.49
CA PHE A 261 7.56 -11.98 -9.94
C PHE A 261 6.06 -12.26 -9.90
N LEU A 262 5.29 -11.35 -9.28
CA LEU A 262 3.82 -11.50 -9.16
C LEU A 262 3.13 -11.57 -10.53
N THR A 263 3.63 -10.84 -11.54
CA THR A 263 3.06 -10.83 -12.89
C THR A 263 3.38 -12.15 -13.63
N GLN A 264 4.53 -12.74 -13.38
CA GLN A 264 4.97 -13.96 -14.09
C GLN A 264 4.44 -15.26 -13.45
N VAL A 265 4.08 -15.26 -12.16
CA VAL A 265 3.60 -16.46 -11.47
C VAL A 265 2.45 -17.17 -12.21
N PRO A 266 1.40 -16.50 -12.73
CA PRO A 266 0.34 -17.17 -13.45
C PRO A 266 0.85 -17.90 -14.71
N ASN A 267 1.63 -17.20 -15.53
CA ASN A 267 2.18 -17.76 -16.75
C ASN A 267 3.15 -18.93 -16.46
N TYR A 268 4.07 -18.73 -15.52
CA TYR A 268 5.02 -19.77 -15.08
C TYR A 268 4.31 -21.04 -14.58
N THR A 269 3.22 -20.85 -13.81
CA THR A 269 2.43 -21.97 -13.25
C THR A 269 1.82 -22.82 -14.38
N VAL A 270 1.26 -22.18 -15.40
CA VAL A 270 0.58 -22.89 -16.49
C VAL A 270 1.59 -23.47 -17.49
N THR A 271 2.58 -22.65 -17.91
CA THR A 271 3.46 -23.03 -19.03
C THR A 271 4.66 -23.87 -18.61
N VAL A 272 5.21 -23.67 -17.41
CA VAL A 272 6.43 -24.38 -16.95
C VAL A 272 6.09 -25.50 -15.99
N LEU A 273 5.22 -25.23 -15.01
CA LEU A 273 4.85 -26.24 -14.01
C LEU A 273 3.72 -27.17 -14.51
N ASN A 274 3.07 -26.87 -15.64
CA ASN A 274 1.86 -27.55 -16.12
C ASN A 274 0.80 -27.70 -15.02
N GLY A 275 0.74 -26.69 -14.13
CA GLY A 275 -0.05 -26.72 -12.90
C GLY A 275 -1.50 -26.29 -13.13
N HIS A 276 -2.40 -26.82 -12.30
CA HIS A 276 -3.79 -26.39 -12.28
C HIS A 276 -3.90 -24.91 -11.83
N PRO A 277 -4.86 -24.10 -12.33
CA PRO A 277 -5.04 -22.71 -11.95
C PRO A 277 -5.08 -22.42 -10.44
N ARG A 278 -5.53 -23.38 -9.63
CA ARG A 278 -5.47 -23.29 -8.15
C ARG A 278 -4.05 -23.10 -7.60
N LEU A 279 -3.03 -23.64 -8.30
CA LEU A 279 -1.64 -23.49 -7.89
C LEU A 279 -1.17 -22.03 -7.97
N ILE A 280 -1.71 -21.24 -8.90
CA ILE A 280 -1.45 -19.80 -9.00
C ILE A 280 -1.79 -19.11 -7.67
N SER A 281 -3.00 -19.35 -7.16
CA SER A 281 -3.45 -18.74 -5.88
C SER A 281 -2.58 -19.18 -4.70
N ILE A 282 -2.15 -20.43 -4.68
CA ILE A 282 -1.26 -20.96 -3.62
C ILE A 282 0.11 -20.28 -3.68
N LEU A 283 0.70 -20.13 -4.86
CA LEU A 283 2.01 -19.49 -5.03
C LEU A 283 1.96 -18.01 -4.70
N LEU A 284 0.91 -17.29 -5.14
CA LEU A 284 0.70 -15.89 -4.78
C LEU A 284 0.49 -15.72 -3.27
N ALA A 285 -0.31 -16.59 -2.65
CA ALA A 285 -0.52 -16.58 -1.21
C ALA A 285 0.80 -16.86 -0.46
N ALA A 286 1.58 -17.86 -0.87
CA ALA A 286 2.87 -18.18 -0.28
C ALA A 286 3.85 -17.00 -0.37
N PHE A 287 3.92 -16.32 -1.52
CA PHE A 287 4.73 -15.11 -1.69
C PHE A 287 4.32 -14.00 -0.73
N ILE A 288 3.02 -13.69 -0.66
CA ILE A 288 2.52 -12.60 0.21
C ILE A 288 2.70 -12.94 1.69
N ILE A 289 2.44 -14.19 2.08
CA ILE A 289 2.69 -14.67 3.46
C ILE A 289 4.19 -14.58 3.77
N GLY A 290 5.06 -14.93 2.82
CA GLY A 290 6.51 -14.79 2.96
C GLY A 290 6.94 -13.35 3.22
N VAL A 291 6.44 -12.39 2.44
CA VAL A 291 6.74 -10.97 2.64
C VAL A 291 6.19 -10.46 3.97
N ALA A 292 4.95 -10.81 4.33
CA ALA A 292 4.33 -10.39 5.58
C ALA A 292 5.09 -10.94 6.81
N SER A 293 5.42 -12.23 6.79
CA SER A 293 6.18 -12.87 7.87
C SER A 293 7.62 -12.35 7.95
N GLY A 294 8.28 -12.16 6.80
CA GLY A 294 9.62 -11.56 6.71
C GLY A 294 9.65 -10.14 7.30
N SER A 295 8.64 -9.32 7.02
CA SER A 295 8.51 -7.98 7.59
C SER A 295 8.43 -8.00 9.11
N LEU A 296 7.70 -8.96 9.69
CA LEU A 296 7.61 -9.12 11.15
C LEU A 296 8.90 -9.69 11.75
N LEU A 297 9.54 -10.65 11.08
CA LEU A 297 10.79 -11.25 11.50
C LEU A 297 11.95 -10.24 11.46
N CYS A 298 11.94 -9.32 10.52
CA CYS A 298 12.95 -8.27 10.39
C CYS A 298 13.15 -7.52 11.72
N HIS A 299 12.07 -7.11 12.39
CA HIS A 299 12.15 -6.46 13.70
C HIS A 299 12.83 -7.32 14.77
N ARG A 300 12.57 -8.63 14.78
CA ARG A 300 13.17 -9.56 15.76
C ARG A 300 14.64 -9.83 15.43
N LEU A 301 14.98 -10.05 14.17
CA LEU A 301 16.33 -10.35 13.72
C LEU A 301 17.27 -9.15 13.89
N SER A 302 16.78 -7.93 13.62
CA SER A 302 17.55 -6.70 13.81
C SER A 302 17.62 -6.20 15.25
N ARG A 303 17.01 -6.92 16.21
CA ARG A 303 16.95 -6.52 17.63
C ARG A 303 16.46 -5.09 17.85
N GLY A 304 15.56 -4.62 17.00
CA GLY A 304 15.00 -3.27 17.07
C GLY A 304 15.91 -2.15 16.53
N VAL A 305 17.06 -2.47 15.95
CA VAL A 305 18.00 -1.51 15.35
C VAL A 305 17.96 -1.67 13.83
N VAL A 306 18.20 -0.57 13.08
CA VAL A 306 18.34 -0.64 11.63
C VAL A 306 19.66 -1.33 11.27
N GLU A 307 19.57 -2.57 10.80
CA GLU A 307 20.73 -3.41 10.46
C GLU A 307 20.74 -3.71 8.94
N PRO A 308 21.52 -2.96 8.15
CA PRO A 308 21.60 -3.16 6.69
C PRO A 308 22.10 -4.56 6.29
N GLY A 309 22.85 -5.24 7.16
CA GLY A 309 23.40 -6.58 6.91
C GLY A 309 22.34 -7.69 6.82
N ILE A 310 21.08 -7.41 7.17
CA ILE A 310 19.96 -8.37 7.04
C ILE A 310 19.43 -8.37 5.58
N VAL A 311 19.72 -7.30 4.82
CA VAL A 311 19.35 -7.21 3.41
C VAL A 311 20.43 -7.93 2.59
N PRO A 312 20.10 -9.06 1.93
CA PRO A 312 21.06 -9.80 1.11
C PRO A 312 21.51 -9.03 -0.13
#